data_14b543ed41c668fb784e3c862c3cedb5
#
_entry.id   14b543ed41c668fb784e3c862c3cedb5
#
_cell.length_a   1.000
_cell.length_b   1.000
_cell.length_c   1.000
_cell.angle_alpha   90.00
_cell.angle_beta   90.00
_cell.angle_gamma   90.00
#
_symmetry.space_group_name_H-M   'P 1'
#
loop_
_entity.id
_entity.type
_entity.pdbx_description
1 polymer ?
#
loop_
_entity_poly.entity_id
_entity_poly.type
_entity_poly.pdbx_seq_one_letter_code
_entity_poly.pdbx_strand_id
1 'polypeptide(L)'
;MKYIFSILRCYSLTELMSLIIFKLSKRKRYVYYKKENTKWAYISYLPEVFFRQHDDNYLNTHQNKRESLVMGQVFANNGFNFVVESFDTVSVDNRRYDIILGLEPNFCNVAKKNLDALKIYYATGAYYKHQNLMVKVRTDYFNTKHSCHVPYYRTVIENDAADLADFIFQIGSKYTLDTYPNRIRPKISLIDQSSNLYKKISIEQKLKTYRRNEFLWLGGGGSLLKGLDLVLDYFCQHRELILHVLGNINQEVND
;
A
#
# COMPACT_ATOMS: atom_id res chain seq x y z
N MET A 1 27.47 10.66 -7.88
CA MET A 1 28.41 9.53 -7.93
C MET A 1 28.43 8.68 -6.66
N LYS A 2 28.50 9.23 -5.43
CA LYS A 2 28.52 8.41 -4.17
C LYS A 2 27.30 7.49 -3.98
N TYR A 3 26.12 7.87 -4.46
CA TYR A 3 24.90 7.06 -4.36
C TYR A 3 24.89 5.81 -5.24
N ILE A 4 25.52 5.86 -6.43
CA ILE A 4 25.64 4.72 -7.33
C ILE A 4 26.61 3.68 -6.76
N PHE A 5 27.69 4.11 -6.12
CA PHE A 5 28.67 3.22 -5.49
C PHE A 5 28.13 2.50 -4.23
N SER A 6 27.17 3.10 -3.50
CA SER A 6 26.52 2.42 -2.37
C SER A 6 25.58 1.31 -2.83
N ILE A 7 24.89 1.51 -3.95
CA ILE A 7 24.00 0.49 -4.56
C ILE A 7 24.83 -0.70 -5.07
N LEU A 8 25.99 -0.45 -5.71
CA LEU A 8 26.89 -1.50 -6.22
C LEU A 8 27.51 -2.38 -5.12
N ARG A 9 27.55 -1.91 -3.88
CA ARG A 9 28.05 -2.70 -2.73
C ARG A 9 27.01 -3.63 -2.11
N CYS A 10 25.73 -3.40 -2.36
CA CYS A 10 24.63 -4.14 -1.72
C CYS A 10 24.05 -5.25 -2.61
N TYR A 11 24.37 -5.28 -3.90
CA TYR A 11 23.80 -6.23 -4.85
C TYR A 11 24.90 -6.96 -5.63
N SER A 12 24.72 -8.25 -5.82
CA SER A 12 25.57 -9.01 -6.77
C SER A 12 25.32 -8.54 -8.20
N LEU A 13 26.27 -8.82 -9.09
CA LEU A 13 26.14 -8.44 -10.51
C LEU A 13 24.87 -9.03 -11.16
N THR A 14 24.51 -10.25 -10.77
CA THR A 14 23.29 -10.96 -11.20
C THR A 14 22.02 -10.29 -10.69
N GLU A 15 21.99 -9.82 -9.46
CA GLU A 15 20.87 -9.07 -8.90
C GLU A 15 20.72 -7.70 -9.55
N LEU A 16 21.85 -7.02 -9.82
CA LEU A 16 21.84 -5.73 -10.52
C LEU A 16 21.33 -5.88 -11.95
N MET A 17 21.79 -6.90 -12.67
CA MET A 17 21.31 -7.22 -14.02
C MET A 17 19.82 -7.57 -14.01
N SER A 18 19.34 -8.34 -13.03
CA SER A 18 17.92 -8.67 -12.90
C SER A 18 17.06 -7.43 -12.60
N LEU A 19 17.56 -6.49 -11.79
CA LEU A 19 16.90 -5.20 -11.51
C LEU A 19 16.86 -4.29 -12.74
N ILE A 20 17.94 -4.27 -13.53
CA ILE A 20 18.00 -3.50 -14.78
C ILE A 20 17.03 -4.09 -15.80
N ILE A 21 17.07 -5.41 -16.02
CA ILE A 21 16.16 -6.11 -16.91
C ILE A 21 14.72 -5.92 -16.48
N PHE A 22 14.43 -5.98 -15.18
CA PHE A 22 13.12 -5.73 -14.62
C PHE A 22 12.65 -4.29 -14.88
N LYS A 23 13.48 -3.27 -14.63
CA LYS A 23 13.18 -1.87 -14.93
C LYS A 23 12.99 -1.61 -16.43
N LEU A 24 13.80 -2.24 -17.28
CA LEU A 24 13.71 -2.09 -18.74
C LEU A 24 12.52 -2.84 -19.33
N SER A 25 12.13 -3.99 -18.76
CA SER A 25 11.03 -4.80 -19.28
C SER A 25 9.64 -4.20 -19.04
N LYS A 26 9.51 -3.14 -18.21
CA LYS A 26 8.23 -2.49 -17.85
C LYS A 26 7.08 -3.50 -17.67
N ARG A 27 7.35 -4.62 -16.98
CA ARG A 27 6.37 -5.71 -16.78
C ARG A 27 5.26 -5.26 -15.84
N LYS A 28 4.38 -4.40 -16.36
CA LYS A 28 3.20 -3.88 -15.65
C LYS A 28 2.01 -4.83 -15.72
N ARG A 29 2.19 -6.00 -16.33
CA ARG A 29 1.12 -6.98 -16.54
C ARG A 29 1.65 -8.40 -16.38
N TYR A 30 0.85 -9.25 -15.71
CA TYR A 30 1.02 -10.68 -15.62
C TYR A 30 -0.27 -11.39 -16.07
N VAL A 31 -0.15 -12.52 -16.75
CA VAL A 31 -1.30 -13.33 -17.20
C VAL A 31 -1.09 -14.79 -16.75
N TYR A 32 -2.04 -15.30 -16.02
CA TYR A 32 -2.16 -16.71 -15.71
C TYR A 32 -3.23 -17.34 -16.61
N TYR A 33 -2.87 -18.40 -17.32
CA TYR A 33 -3.76 -19.05 -18.25
C TYR A 33 -3.66 -20.58 -18.14
N LYS A 34 -4.82 -21.22 -18.02
CA LYS A 34 -5.00 -22.67 -18.20
C LYS A 34 -6.12 -22.88 -19.22
N LYS A 35 -5.90 -23.79 -20.17
CA LYS A 35 -6.83 -24.03 -21.29
C LYS A 35 -8.20 -24.54 -20.83
N GLU A 36 -8.23 -25.32 -19.75
CA GLU A 36 -9.43 -25.87 -19.15
C GLU A 36 -10.31 -24.82 -18.43
N ASN A 37 -9.75 -23.70 -18.06
CA ASN A 37 -10.48 -22.62 -17.38
C ASN A 37 -11.22 -21.75 -18.41
N THR A 38 -12.51 -21.52 -18.19
CA THR A 38 -13.33 -20.67 -19.07
C THR A 38 -13.59 -19.29 -18.51
N LYS A 39 -13.51 -19.13 -17.16
CA LYS A 39 -13.74 -17.87 -16.46
C LYS A 39 -12.47 -17.02 -16.35
N TRP A 40 -12.66 -15.71 -16.35
CA TRP A 40 -11.57 -14.75 -16.26
C TRP A 40 -11.74 -13.79 -15.10
N ALA A 41 -10.67 -13.60 -14.32
CA ALA A 41 -10.60 -12.58 -13.31
C ALA A 41 -9.60 -11.48 -13.70
N TYR A 42 -9.85 -10.27 -13.23
CA TYR A 42 -8.92 -9.15 -13.34
C TYR A 42 -8.50 -8.69 -11.95
N ILE A 43 -7.20 -8.50 -11.75
CA ILE A 43 -6.61 -8.03 -10.49
C ILE A 43 -5.89 -6.71 -10.75
N SER A 44 -6.42 -5.62 -10.22
CA SER A 44 -5.78 -4.31 -10.20
C SER A 44 -4.92 -4.19 -8.94
N TYR A 45 -3.66 -4.67 -8.99
CA TYR A 45 -2.77 -4.63 -7.82
C TYR A 45 -1.29 -4.65 -8.22
N LEU A 46 -0.50 -5.63 -7.81
CA LEU A 46 0.95 -5.69 -8.01
C LEU A 46 1.34 -6.86 -8.93
N PRO A 47 1.53 -6.66 -10.24
CA PRO A 47 1.89 -7.74 -11.16
C PRO A 47 3.34 -8.22 -11.00
N GLU A 48 4.25 -7.38 -10.50
CA GLU A 48 5.68 -7.69 -10.40
C GLU A 48 5.97 -8.89 -9.51
N VAL A 49 5.14 -9.12 -8.52
CA VAL A 49 5.32 -10.21 -7.53
C VAL A 49 5.25 -11.59 -8.17
N PHE A 50 4.46 -11.76 -9.23
CA PHE A 50 4.31 -13.03 -9.93
C PHE A 50 5.56 -13.44 -10.70
N PHE A 51 6.42 -12.49 -11.04
CA PHE A 51 7.73 -12.74 -11.66
C PHE A 51 8.83 -12.99 -10.63
N ARG A 52 8.54 -12.71 -9.35
CA ARG A 52 9.49 -12.83 -8.23
C ARG A 52 8.89 -13.62 -7.06
N GLN A 53 7.97 -14.54 -7.35
CA GLN A 53 7.24 -15.29 -6.33
C GLN A 53 8.13 -16.20 -5.44
N HIS A 54 9.34 -16.50 -5.87
CA HIS A 54 10.32 -17.30 -5.12
C HIS A 54 11.39 -16.44 -4.40
N ASP A 55 11.30 -15.13 -4.47
CA ASP A 55 12.23 -14.19 -3.84
C ASP A 55 11.65 -13.72 -2.51
N ASP A 56 11.91 -14.47 -1.45
CA ASP A 56 11.41 -14.16 -0.11
C ASP A 56 11.91 -12.81 0.42
N ASN A 57 13.13 -12.41 0.08
CA ASN A 57 13.66 -11.11 0.48
C ASN A 57 12.83 -9.98 -0.14
N TYR A 58 12.50 -10.11 -1.42
CA TYR A 58 11.62 -9.16 -2.10
C TYR A 58 10.20 -9.17 -1.54
N LEU A 59 9.63 -10.35 -1.33
CA LEU A 59 8.25 -10.49 -0.83
C LEU A 59 8.09 -9.97 0.60
N ASN A 60 9.14 -10.07 1.42
CA ASN A 60 9.12 -9.60 2.80
C ASN A 60 9.35 -8.08 2.96
N THR A 61 9.66 -7.35 1.90
CA THR A 61 9.83 -5.89 2.01
C THR A 61 8.53 -5.15 2.30
N HIS A 62 7.37 -5.73 1.92
CA HIS A 62 6.05 -5.16 2.21
C HIS A 62 4.97 -6.23 2.08
N GLN A 63 4.00 -6.28 3.02
CA GLN A 63 2.94 -7.28 3.07
C GLN A 63 2.07 -7.33 1.80
N ASN A 64 1.83 -6.19 1.14
CA ASN A 64 1.02 -6.12 -0.09
C ASN A 64 1.52 -7.02 -1.22
N LYS A 65 2.81 -7.38 -1.20
CA LYS A 65 3.37 -8.29 -2.18
C LYS A 65 2.86 -9.72 -2.01
N ARG A 66 2.79 -10.19 -0.77
CA ARG A 66 2.21 -11.50 -0.46
C ARG A 66 0.69 -11.50 -0.67
N GLU A 67 0.02 -10.41 -0.35
CA GLU A 67 -1.42 -10.24 -0.63
C GLU A 67 -1.72 -10.43 -2.11
N SER A 68 -0.95 -9.80 -3.00
CA SER A 68 -1.13 -9.94 -4.44
C SER A 68 -0.98 -11.38 -4.93
N LEU A 69 0.01 -12.12 -4.41
CA LEU A 69 0.19 -13.55 -4.73
C LEU A 69 -1.00 -14.37 -4.27
N VAL A 70 -1.49 -14.13 -3.05
CA VAL A 70 -2.66 -14.82 -2.48
C VAL A 70 -3.90 -14.56 -3.32
N MET A 71 -4.15 -13.33 -3.75
CA MET A 71 -5.26 -12.99 -4.65
C MET A 71 -5.21 -13.84 -5.94
N GLY A 72 -4.04 -13.89 -6.60
CA GLY A 72 -3.88 -14.73 -7.80
C GLY A 72 -4.07 -16.21 -7.52
N GLN A 73 -3.54 -16.72 -6.41
CA GLN A 73 -3.67 -18.10 -6.01
C GLN A 73 -5.13 -18.50 -5.74
N VAL A 74 -5.91 -17.63 -5.10
CA VAL A 74 -7.35 -17.83 -4.88
C VAL A 74 -8.07 -18.01 -6.21
N PHE A 75 -7.81 -17.16 -7.20
CA PHE A 75 -8.42 -17.27 -8.52
C PHE A 75 -7.97 -18.55 -9.25
N ALA A 76 -6.68 -18.88 -9.23
CA ALA A 76 -6.17 -20.11 -9.84
C ALA A 76 -6.81 -21.37 -9.25
N ASN A 77 -6.93 -21.44 -7.92
CA ASN A 77 -7.51 -22.57 -7.20
C ASN A 77 -9.02 -22.72 -7.44
N ASN A 78 -9.70 -21.64 -7.83
CA ASN A 78 -11.13 -21.65 -8.15
C ASN A 78 -11.41 -21.73 -9.67
N GLY A 79 -10.42 -22.14 -10.47
CA GLY A 79 -10.62 -22.41 -11.90
C GLY A 79 -10.74 -21.16 -12.76
N PHE A 80 -10.16 -20.04 -12.34
CA PHE A 80 -10.11 -18.82 -13.15
C PHE A 80 -8.76 -18.68 -13.87
N ASN A 81 -8.81 -18.24 -15.10
CA ASN A 81 -7.70 -17.51 -15.71
C ASN A 81 -7.69 -16.09 -15.14
N PHE A 82 -6.54 -15.46 -15.04
CA PHE A 82 -6.54 -14.09 -14.54
C PHE A 82 -5.44 -13.22 -15.16
N VAL A 83 -5.71 -11.92 -15.16
CA VAL A 83 -4.77 -10.87 -15.52
C VAL A 83 -4.51 -10.02 -14.28
N VAL A 84 -3.25 -9.71 -14.03
CA VAL A 84 -2.84 -8.73 -13.00
C VAL A 84 -2.20 -7.56 -13.71
N GLU A 85 -2.68 -6.37 -13.45
CA GLU A 85 -2.05 -5.11 -13.89
C GLU A 85 -1.86 -4.17 -12.70
N SER A 86 -0.86 -3.27 -12.83
CA SER A 86 -0.59 -2.30 -11.77
C SER A 86 -1.79 -1.39 -11.53
N PHE A 87 -2.11 -1.17 -10.26
CA PHE A 87 -3.27 -0.37 -9.86
C PHE A 87 -3.17 1.10 -10.31
N ASP A 88 -1.95 1.61 -10.53
CA ASP A 88 -1.64 2.99 -10.95
C ASP A 88 -1.59 3.19 -12.47
N THR A 89 -1.96 2.17 -13.25
CA THR A 89 -2.00 2.25 -14.71
C THR A 89 -3.43 2.38 -15.22
N VAL A 90 -3.55 2.70 -16.51
CA VAL A 90 -4.84 2.63 -17.24
C VAL A 90 -4.79 1.40 -18.13
N SER A 91 -5.59 0.38 -17.81
CA SER A 91 -5.68 -0.82 -18.63
C SER A 91 -6.26 -0.51 -20.00
N VAL A 92 -5.59 -1.03 -21.03
CA VAL A 92 -6.07 -1.02 -22.43
C VAL A 92 -6.67 -2.38 -22.82
N ASP A 93 -6.78 -3.31 -21.89
CA ASP A 93 -7.37 -4.62 -22.14
C ASP A 93 -8.87 -4.50 -22.42
N ASN A 94 -9.30 -5.13 -23.51
CA ASN A 94 -10.70 -5.17 -23.95
C ASN A 94 -11.38 -6.53 -23.67
N ARG A 95 -10.73 -7.38 -22.87
CA ARG A 95 -11.27 -8.67 -22.46
C ARG A 95 -12.48 -8.48 -21.56
N ARG A 96 -13.46 -9.36 -21.67
CA ARG A 96 -14.52 -9.50 -20.68
C ARG A 96 -14.02 -10.31 -19.48
N TYR A 97 -14.36 -9.84 -18.30
CA TYR A 97 -14.02 -10.46 -17.03
C TYR A 97 -15.30 -10.84 -16.28
N ASP A 98 -15.26 -11.98 -15.58
CA ASP A 98 -16.33 -12.40 -14.69
C ASP A 98 -16.22 -11.74 -13.32
N ILE A 99 -14.97 -11.51 -12.85
CA ILE A 99 -14.67 -10.88 -11.57
C ILE A 99 -13.56 -9.85 -11.76
N ILE A 100 -13.70 -8.69 -11.10
CA ILE A 100 -12.70 -7.64 -11.02
C ILE A 100 -12.41 -7.37 -9.55
N LEU A 101 -11.14 -7.50 -9.15
CA LEU A 101 -10.68 -7.27 -7.78
C LEU A 101 -9.53 -6.25 -7.78
N GLY A 102 -9.50 -5.33 -6.83
CA GLY A 102 -8.29 -4.54 -6.57
C GLY A 102 -8.52 -3.08 -6.21
N LEU A 103 -7.48 -2.27 -6.47
CA LEU A 103 -7.37 -0.86 -6.12
C LEU A 103 -7.61 0.06 -7.32
N GLU A 104 -8.06 1.27 -7.01
CA GLU A 104 -8.13 2.40 -7.94
C GLU A 104 -6.71 2.95 -8.30
N PRO A 105 -6.57 3.70 -9.41
CA PRO A 105 -7.61 4.07 -10.40
C PRO A 105 -7.94 2.96 -11.40
N ASN A 106 -7.07 1.97 -11.58
CA ASN A 106 -7.21 0.97 -12.65
C ASN A 106 -8.42 0.05 -12.44
N PHE A 107 -8.76 -0.28 -11.18
CA PHE A 107 -10.00 -0.96 -10.84
C PHE A 107 -11.22 -0.24 -11.45
N CYS A 108 -11.35 1.07 -11.23
CA CYS A 108 -12.47 1.87 -11.76
C CYS A 108 -12.53 1.83 -13.29
N ASN A 109 -11.36 1.91 -13.93
CA ASN A 109 -11.26 1.90 -15.38
C ASN A 109 -11.76 0.57 -15.99
N VAL A 110 -11.39 -0.57 -15.39
CA VAL A 110 -11.80 -1.89 -15.88
C VAL A 110 -13.25 -2.20 -15.49
N ALA A 111 -13.68 -1.81 -14.28
CA ALA A 111 -15.05 -1.97 -13.81
C ALA A 111 -16.08 -1.27 -14.73
N LYS A 112 -15.79 -0.07 -15.20
CA LYS A 112 -16.65 0.69 -16.12
C LYS A 112 -16.80 0.02 -17.49
N LYS A 113 -15.80 -0.75 -17.94
CA LYS A 113 -15.83 -1.49 -19.20
C LYS A 113 -16.51 -2.85 -19.09
N ASN A 114 -16.69 -3.38 -17.88
CA ASN A 114 -17.22 -4.72 -17.62
C ASN A 114 -18.44 -4.63 -16.69
N LEU A 115 -19.56 -4.18 -17.21
CA LEU A 115 -20.77 -3.90 -16.43
C LEU A 115 -21.31 -5.15 -15.72
N ASP A 116 -21.23 -6.31 -16.37
CA ASP A 116 -21.76 -7.58 -15.87
C ASP A 116 -20.81 -8.32 -14.91
N ALA A 117 -19.55 -7.87 -14.76
CA ALA A 117 -18.60 -8.48 -13.87
C ALA A 117 -18.92 -8.21 -12.40
N LEU A 118 -18.64 -9.20 -11.53
CA LEU A 118 -18.62 -8.99 -10.08
C LEU A 118 -17.44 -8.09 -9.72
N LYS A 119 -17.68 -6.96 -9.06
CA LYS A 119 -16.70 -5.92 -8.73
C LYS A 119 -16.40 -5.92 -7.24
N ILE A 120 -15.17 -6.23 -6.89
CA ILE A 120 -14.68 -6.31 -5.50
C ILE A 120 -13.61 -5.24 -5.32
N TYR A 121 -13.92 -4.17 -4.60
CA TYR A 121 -12.94 -3.15 -4.27
C TYR A 121 -12.10 -3.56 -3.05
N TYR A 122 -10.78 -3.56 -3.18
CA TYR A 122 -9.84 -3.85 -2.10
C TYR A 122 -9.35 -2.55 -1.48
N ALA A 123 -10.05 -2.03 -0.49
CA ALA A 123 -9.79 -0.73 0.10
C ALA A 123 -8.73 -0.82 1.22
N THR A 124 -7.63 -0.07 1.07
CA THR A 124 -6.50 -0.10 2.00
C THR A 124 -6.38 1.13 2.89
N GLY A 125 -7.29 2.09 2.75
CA GLY A 125 -7.32 3.33 3.49
C GLY A 125 -8.74 3.79 3.84
N ALA A 126 -8.86 4.92 4.52
CA ALA A 126 -10.15 5.57 4.75
C ALA A 126 -10.81 6.00 3.43
N TYR A 127 -12.12 6.26 3.47
CA TYR A 127 -12.82 6.83 2.32
C TYR A 127 -12.12 8.12 1.85
N TYR A 128 -11.87 8.25 0.55
CA TYR A 128 -10.98 9.28 0.01
C TYR A 128 -11.36 10.72 0.41
N LYS A 129 -12.66 11.04 0.49
CA LYS A 129 -13.11 12.38 0.92
C LYS A 129 -12.74 12.66 2.37
N HIS A 130 -12.89 11.66 3.25
CA HIS A 130 -12.48 11.78 4.65
C HIS A 130 -10.96 11.91 4.75
N GLN A 131 -10.21 11.07 4.03
CA GLN A 131 -8.74 11.15 4.02
C GLN A 131 -8.27 12.52 3.58
N ASN A 132 -8.78 13.06 2.47
CA ASN A 132 -8.38 14.36 1.94
C ASN A 132 -8.74 15.51 2.91
N LEU A 133 -9.89 15.43 3.57
CA LEU A 133 -10.27 16.38 4.61
C LEU A 133 -9.29 16.34 5.78
N MET A 134 -8.92 15.15 6.25
CA MET A 134 -7.98 15.01 7.37
C MET A 134 -6.56 15.45 7.00
N VAL A 135 -6.11 15.18 5.77
CA VAL A 135 -4.85 15.70 5.24
C VAL A 135 -4.85 17.23 5.31
N LYS A 136 -5.93 17.86 4.81
CA LYS A 136 -6.08 19.31 4.83
C LYS A 136 -6.06 19.85 6.26
N VAL A 137 -6.93 19.37 7.12
CA VAL A 137 -7.05 19.84 8.52
C VAL A 137 -5.72 19.71 9.26
N ARG A 138 -5.03 18.58 9.09
CA ARG A 138 -3.75 18.33 9.76
C ARG A 138 -2.62 19.22 9.24
N THR A 139 -2.56 19.44 7.94
CA THR A 139 -1.55 20.31 7.32
C THR A 139 -1.80 21.78 7.66
N ASP A 140 -3.06 22.24 7.61
CA ASP A 140 -3.42 23.62 8.00
C ASP A 140 -3.08 23.90 9.47
N TYR A 141 -3.35 22.94 10.37
CA TYR A 141 -2.93 23.05 11.77
C TYR A 141 -1.42 23.24 11.90
N PHE A 142 -0.62 22.43 11.22
CA PHE A 142 0.83 22.52 11.24
C PHE A 142 1.31 23.88 10.69
N ASN A 143 0.82 24.28 9.52
CA ASN A 143 1.17 25.53 8.87
C ASN A 143 0.88 26.75 9.76
N THR A 144 -0.30 26.75 10.41
CA THR A 144 -0.68 27.81 11.33
C THR A 144 0.23 27.85 12.56
N LYS A 145 0.49 26.68 13.16
CA LYS A 145 1.32 26.57 14.37
C LYS A 145 2.76 27.00 14.15
N HIS A 146 3.34 26.65 13.01
CA HIS A 146 4.75 26.90 12.72
C HIS A 146 4.97 28.08 11.76
N SER A 147 3.91 28.83 11.39
CA SER A 147 3.96 29.96 10.47
C SER A 147 4.69 29.65 9.16
N CYS A 148 4.43 28.45 8.61
CA CYS A 148 5.05 27.93 7.39
C CYS A 148 4.00 27.56 6.33
N HIS A 149 4.45 27.08 5.18
CA HIS A 149 3.57 26.66 4.08
C HIS A 149 4.01 25.31 3.51
N VAL A 150 3.56 24.23 4.16
CA VAL A 150 3.72 22.85 3.67
C VAL A 150 2.51 22.49 2.78
N PRO A 151 2.71 21.93 1.59
CA PRO A 151 1.61 21.53 0.72
C PRO A 151 0.89 20.26 1.26
N TYR A 152 -0.32 20.01 0.73
CA TYR A 152 -1.11 18.84 1.11
C TYR A 152 -0.55 17.57 0.48
N TYR A 153 0.36 16.91 1.16
CA TYR A 153 0.89 15.60 0.74
C TYR A 153 -0.10 14.47 1.03
N ARG A 154 -0.05 13.41 0.22
CA ARG A 154 -0.85 12.19 0.37
C ARG A 154 -2.36 12.37 0.23
N THR A 155 -2.78 13.36 -0.52
CA THR A 155 -4.16 13.40 -1.01
C THR A 155 -4.42 12.26 -1.98
N VAL A 156 -5.60 11.68 -1.91
CA VAL A 156 -6.07 10.63 -2.82
C VAL A 156 -6.85 11.28 -3.96
N ILE A 157 -6.59 10.83 -5.19
CA ILE A 157 -7.36 11.28 -6.35
C ILE A 157 -8.82 10.89 -6.16
N GLU A 158 -9.74 11.80 -6.46
CA GLU A 158 -11.16 11.51 -6.42
C GLU A 158 -11.50 10.34 -7.35
N ASN A 159 -12.25 9.38 -6.81
CA ASN A 159 -12.59 8.15 -7.51
C ASN A 159 -13.96 7.63 -7.11
N ASP A 160 -14.51 6.76 -7.94
CA ASP A 160 -15.82 6.14 -7.77
C ASP A 160 -15.74 4.62 -7.43
N ALA A 161 -14.58 4.15 -6.97
CA ALA A 161 -14.34 2.74 -6.69
C ALA A 161 -15.37 2.14 -5.73
N ALA A 162 -15.68 2.83 -4.64
CA ALA A 162 -16.66 2.37 -3.65
C ALA A 162 -18.10 2.36 -4.20
N ASP A 163 -18.43 3.27 -5.10
CA ASP A 163 -19.75 3.32 -5.73
C ASP A 163 -19.91 2.21 -6.78
N LEU A 164 -18.87 1.95 -7.58
CA LEU A 164 -18.84 0.91 -8.61
C LEU A 164 -18.81 -0.52 -8.03
N ALA A 165 -18.26 -0.70 -6.86
CA ALA A 165 -18.09 -2.02 -6.24
C ALA A 165 -19.43 -2.64 -5.83
N ASP A 166 -19.57 -3.97 -6.05
CA ASP A 166 -20.63 -4.79 -5.47
C ASP A 166 -20.28 -5.16 -4.02
N PHE A 167 -18.98 -5.46 -3.76
CA PHE A 167 -18.41 -5.74 -2.44
C PHE A 167 -17.13 -4.95 -2.22
N ILE A 168 -16.85 -4.62 -0.95
CA ILE A 168 -15.65 -3.92 -0.54
C ILE A 168 -14.96 -4.71 0.58
N PHE A 169 -13.73 -5.17 0.34
CA PHE A 169 -12.86 -5.63 1.42
C PHE A 169 -12.05 -4.44 1.92
N GLN A 170 -12.39 -3.98 3.13
CA GLN A 170 -11.75 -2.84 3.76
C GLN A 170 -10.75 -3.28 4.82
N ILE A 171 -9.46 -3.00 4.61
CA ILE A 171 -8.47 -3.14 5.67
C ILE A 171 -8.70 -2.05 6.71
N GLY A 172 -8.92 -2.44 7.97
CA GLY A 172 -9.09 -1.49 9.06
C GLY A 172 -10.08 -1.93 10.11
N SER A 173 -10.69 -0.95 10.76
CA SER A 173 -11.59 -1.14 11.89
C SER A 173 -12.92 -0.41 11.68
N LYS A 174 -13.78 -0.46 12.70
CA LYS A 174 -15.01 0.31 12.72
C LYS A 174 -14.79 1.80 12.43
N TYR A 175 -13.70 2.39 12.92
CA TYR A 175 -13.36 3.80 12.63
C TYR A 175 -13.15 4.04 11.13
N THR A 176 -12.52 3.10 10.42
CA THR A 176 -12.37 3.18 8.96
C THR A 176 -13.72 3.05 8.25
N LEU A 177 -14.56 2.09 8.69
CA LEU A 177 -15.93 1.91 8.18
C LEU A 177 -16.76 3.20 8.33
N ASP A 178 -16.66 3.89 9.45
CA ASP A 178 -17.41 5.09 9.75
C ASP A 178 -17.03 6.30 8.87
N THR A 179 -15.92 6.24 8.15
CA THR A 179 -15.52 7.28 7.17
C THR A 179 -16.34 7.21 5.88
N TYR A 180 -16.97 6.07 5.60
CA TYR A 180 -17.77 5.87 4.38
C TYR A 180 -19.19 6.39 4.53
N PRO A 181 -19.81 6.89 3.43
CA PRO A 181 -21.23 7.21 3.40
C PRO A 181 -22.10 6.01 3.79
N ASN A 182 -23.24 6.27 4.47
CA ASN A 182 -24.13 5.21 4.91
C ASN A 182 -24.60 4.26 3.79
N ARG A 183 -24.79 4.76 2.56
CA ARG A 183 -25.18 3.94 1.41
C ARG A 183 -24.12 2.92 0.97
N ILE A 184 -22.84 3.16 1.30
CA ILE A 184 -21.72 2.29 0.93
C ILE A 184 -21.45 1.24 2.01
N ARG A 185 -21.64 1.58 3.29
CA ARG A 185 -21.31 0.71 4.42
C ARG A 185 -21.85 -0.72 4.34
N PRO A 186 -23.08 -0.98 3.83
CA PRO A 186 -23.59 -2.34 3.70
C PRO A 186 -22.79 -3.25 2.77
N LYS A 187 -22.00 -2.67 1.84
CA LYS A 187 -21.13 -3.42 0.93
C LYS A 187 -19.77 -3.80 1.54
N ILE A 188 -19.45 -3.28 2.73
CA ILE A 188 -18.11 -3.36 3.33
C ILE A 188 -18.01 -4.54 4.29
N SER A 189 -17.01 -5.40 4.03
CA SER A 189 -16.51 -6.40 4.97
C SER A 189 -15.14 -5.95 5.46
N LEU A 190 -15.02 -5.77 6.79
CA LEU A 190 -13.74 -5.44 7.42
C LEU A 190 -12.82 -6.66 7.41
N ILE A 191 -11.58 -6.45 7.05
CA ILE A 191 -10.52 -7.46 7.10
C ILE A 191 -9.32 -6.92 7.89
N ASP A 192 -8.62 -7.82 8.56
CA ASP A 192 -7.43 -7.47 9.31
C ASP A 192 -6.25 -7.12 8.40
N GLN A 193 -5.39 -6.26 8.90
CA GLN A 193 -4.12 -5.95 8.24
C GLN A 193 -3.23 -7.19 8.24
N SER A 194 -2.80 -7.62 7.07
CA SER A 194 -1.77 -8.65 6.97
C SER A 194 -0.40 -8.15 7.43
N SER A 195 0.45 -9.03 7.89
CA SER A 195 1.82 -8.70 8.27
C SER A 195 2.79 -9.79 7.84
N ASN A 196 4.05 -9.40 7.60
CA ASN A 196 5.11 -10.36 7.38
C ASN A 196 5.53 -11.01 8.70
N LEU A 197 5.84 -12.30 8.66
CA LEU A 197 6.39 -13.01 9.81
C LEU A 197 7.89 -12.73 9.89
N TYR A 198 8.27 -11.89 10.84
CA TYR A 198 9.67 -11.66 11.19
C TYR A 198 10.12 -12.60 12.30
N LYS A 199 11.44 -12.71 12.48
CA LYS A 199 12.02 -13.46 13.59
C LYS A 199 11.42 -12.99 14.91
N LYS A 200 10.81 -13.92 15.66
CA LYS A 200 10.29 -13.63 16.99
C LYS A 200 11.44 -13.37 17.95
N ILE A 201 11.38 -12.25 18.65
CA ILE A 201 12.27 -11.93 19.77
C ILE A 201 11.48 -12.17 21.05
N SER A 202 12.05 -12.93 22.00
CA SER A 202 11.37 -13.17 23.27
C SER A 202 11.26 -11.88 24.09
N ILE A 203 10.27 -11.83 24.98
CA ILE A 203 10.11 -10.70 25.92
C ILE A 203 11.37 -10.54 26.79
N GLU A 204 11.97 -11.64 27.22
CA GLU A 204 13.21 -11.63 28.02
C GLU A 204 14.39 -11.01 27.26
N GLN A 205 14.53 -11.31 25.95
CA GLN A 205 15.54 -10.68 25.11
C GLN A 205 15.28 -9.17 24.95
N LYS A 206 14.02 -8.76 24.81
CA LYS A 206 13.65 -7.34 24.75
C LYS A 206 13.94 -6.62 26.06
N LEU A 207 13.64 -7.23 27.20
CA LEU A 207 13.90 -6.64 28.52
C LEU A 207 15.39 -6.43 28.79
N LYS A 208 16.28 -7.29 28.28
CA LYS A 208 17.74 -7.12 28.42
C LYS A 208 18.26 -5.87 27.69
N THR A 209 17.59 -5.45 26.63
CA THR A 209 17.99 -4.27 25.81
C THR A 209 17.10 -3.06 26.06
N TYR A 210 16.10 -3.19 26.94
CA TYR A 210 15.16 -2.11 27.24
C TYR A 210 15.89 -0.90 27.87
N ARG A 211 15.57 0.27 27.34
CA ARG A 211 16.01 1.57 27.88
C ARG A 211 14.77 2.39 28.21
N ARG A 212 14.63 2.76 29.46
CA ARG A 212 13.41 3.40 29.98
C ARG A 212 13.14 4.79 29.39
N ASN A 213 14.19 5.50 28.99
CA ASN A 213 14.13 6.85 28.46
C ASN A 213 14.38 6.93 26.95
N GLU A 214 14.46 5.78 26.26
CA GLU A 214 14.66 5.72 24.81
C GLU A 214 13.36 5.31 24.10
N PHE A 215 13.00 6.04 23.08
CA PHE A 215 11.76 5.86 22.32
C PHE A 215 12.05 5.77 20.84
N LEU A 216 11.23 5.03 20.12
CA LEU A 216 11.33 4.89 18.67
C LEU A 216 10.08 5.44 18.01
N TRP A 217 10.25 6.44 17.14
CA TRP A 217 9.27 6.76 16.11
C TRP A 217 9.64 6.03 14.82
N LEU A 218 8.71 5.21 14.31
CA LEU A 218 8.87 4.45 13.08
C LEU A 218 7.85 4.93 12.04
N GLY A 219 8.31 5.47 10.91
CA GLY A 219 7.44 5.96 9.86
C GLY A 219 7.99 5.81 8.46
N GLY A 220 7.09 5.64 7.48
CA GLY A 220 7.40 5.86 6.06
C GLY A 220 6.97 7.26 5.64
N GLY A 221 6.77 7.52 4.34
CA GLY A 221 6.28 8.81 3.84
C GLY A 221 5.01 9.30 4.55
N GLY A 222 4.85 10.61 4.63
CA GLY A 222 3.75 11.27 5.35
C GLY A 222 4.04 11.45 6.84
N SER A 223 5.23 11.92 7.19
CA SER A 223 5.69 12.12 8.58
C SER A 223 4.75 13.03 9.37
N LEU A 224 4.26 14.12 8.77
CA LEU A 224 3.30 15.03 9.37
C LEU A 224 1.98 14.31 9.74
N LEU A 225 1.42 13.52 8.82
CA LEU A 225 0.19 12.76 9.07
C LEU A 225 0.37 11.66 10.12
N LYS A 226 1.61 11.22 10.34
CA LYS A 226 2.00 10.23 11.36
C LYS A 226 2.46 10.87 12.66
N GLY A 227 2.29 12.19 12.82
CA GLY A 227 2.51 12.91 14.05
C GLY A 227 3.97 13.08 14.44
N LEU A 228 4.94 13.04 13.50
CA LEU A 228 6.35 13.22 13.84
C LEU A 228 6.60 14.59 14.48
N ASP A 229 5.98 15.64 13.96
CA ASP A 229 6.07 17.00 14.52
C ASP A 229 5.59 17.09 15.96
N LEU A 230 4.47 16.42 16.30
CA LEU A 230 3.95 16.36 17.68
C LEU A 230 4.91 15.63 18.61
N VAL A 231 5.53 14.55 18.12
CA VAL A 231 6.55 13.82 18.87
C VAL A 231 7.79 14.68 19.07
N LEU A 232 8.28 15.36 18.02
CA LEU A 232 9.43 16.25 18.11
C LEU A 232 9.19 17.40 19.09
N ASP A 233 8.02 18.05 19.04
CA ASP A 233 7.64 19.11 19.98
C ASP A 233 7.72 18.64 21.43
N TYR A 234 7.25 17.42 21.72
CA TYR A 234 7.29 16.84 23.05
C TYR A 234 8.74 16.61 23.49
N PHE A 235 9.55 15.95 22.65
CA PHE A 235 10.94 15.63 22.98
C PHE A 235 11.85 16.88 23.07
N CYS A 236 11.53 17.96 22.36
CA CYS A 236 12.24 19.23 22.52
C CYS A 236 12.07 19.83 23.93
N GLN A 237 10.95 19.54 24.59
CA GLN A 237 10.65 19.99 25.96
C GLN A 237 11.17 19.02 27.04
N HIS A 238 11.47 17.78 26.67
CA HIS A 238 11.87 16.69 27.58
C HIS A 238 13.25 16.16 27.20
N ARG A 239 14.27 16.94 27.54
CA ARG A 239 15.66 16.66 27.13
C ARG A 239 16.28 15.44 27.83
N GLU A 240 15.66 14.93 28.89
CA GLU A 240 16.00 13.67 29.55
C GLU A 240 15.59 12.42 28.76
N LEU A 241 14.79 12.60 27.71
CA LEU A 241 14.32 11.54 26.83
C LEU A 241 15.10 11.52 25.52
N ILE A 242 15.31 10.33 24.97
CA ILE A 242 15.98 10.10 23.69
C ILE A 242 14.96 9.60 22.67
N LEU A 243 14.85 10.28 21.54
CA LEU A 243 14.01 9.86 20.43
C LEU A 243 14.88 9.33 19.28
N HIS A 244 14.65 8.08 18.92
CA HIS A 244 15.16 7.52 17.69
C HIS A 244 14.12 7.67 16.60
N VAL A 245 14.46 8.37 15.51
CA VAL A 245 13.59 8.54 14.34
C VAL A 245 14.08 7.63 13.23
N LEU A 246 13.25 6.65 12.85
CA LEU A 246 13.56 5.68 11.79
C LEU A 246 12.50 5.73 10.70
N GLY A 247 12.92 5.98 9.47
CA GLY A 247 12.02 5.99 8.31
C GLY A 247 12.47 6.97 7.22
N ASN A 248 11.71 7.02 6.13
CA ASN A 248 11.88 8.07 5.12
C ASN A 248 11.27 9.36 5.66
N ILE A 249 12.12 10.23 6.16
CA ILE A 249 11.75 11.61 6.44
C ILE A 249 11.74 12.30 5.08
N ASN A 250 10.56 12.49 4.55
CA ASN A 250 10.36 13.16 3.26
C ASN A 250 10.68 14.65 3.37
N GLN A 251 10.79 15.31 2.22
CA GLN A 251 10.93 16.77 2.07
C GLN A 251 9.99 17.61 2.94
N GLU A 252 8.87 17.03 3.42
CA GLU A 252 7.93 17.64 4.36
C GLU A 252 8.58 18.18 5.67
N VAL A 253 9.78 17.73 6.02
CA VAL A 253 10.46 18.08 7.28
C VAL A 253 11.78 18.82 7.03
N ASN A 254 12.22 18.93 5.77
CA ASN A 254 13.47 19.60 5.41
C ASN A 254 13.25 21.06 4.99
N ASP A 255 11.99 21.50 4.85
CA ASP A 255 11.57 22.88 4.59
C ASP A 255 11.03 23.52 5.89
#